data_fc3fda7f4f6399084661b9264cc68fd2
#
_entry.id   fc3fda7f4f6399084661b9264cc68fd2
#
_cell.length_a   1.000
_cell.length_b   1.000
_cell.length_c   1.000
_cell.angle_alpha   90.00
_cell.angle_beta   90.00
_cell.angle_gamma   90.00
#
_symmetry.space_group_name_H-M   'P 1'
#
loop_
_entity.id
_entity.type
_entity.pdbx_description
1 polymer ?
#
loop_
_entity_poly.entity_id
_entity_poly.type
_entity_poly.pdbx_seq_one_letter_code
_entity_poly.pdbx_strand_id
1 'polypeptide(L)'
;HDYISVTSFSPDYLPAYYTNYGPGCNISAPGGDYKISADAAKTYAEVLSTVPSELSEYNGADYGFMQGTSMACPHVSGVAALGLSYAAKLRRHFTADEFKALLYETTTPIDDYMSGMKLYYRYVADVGLNQPMQLTLANYRNQMGTGQVNAARLLNAVSGNGKQVSFPNLYISLGKEVKAIPANYFLGGETLTYTVSIADTAVATASMEGAKLTVKGLKAGTTRASITSSKGETHNFNITVRKSANGNGWL
;
A
#
# COMPACT_ATOMS: atom_id res chain seq x y z
N HIS A 1 -10.86 -1.57 13.24
CA HIS A 1 -9.89 -0.56 13.66
C HIS A 1 -9.97 0.64 12.73
N ASP A 2 -9.99 1.84 13.31
CA ASP A 2 -10.24 3.12 12.62
C ASP A 2 -8.95 3.81 12.16
N TYR A 3 -7.85 3.07 12.03
CA TYR A 3 -6.57 3.57 11.59
C TYR A 3 -6.03 2.83 10.36
N ILE A 4 -5.11 3.47 9.65
CA ILE A 4 -4.34 2.91 8.54
C ILE A 4 -2.88 2.83 8.97
N SER A 5 -2.33 1.62 9.03
CA SER A 5 -0.92 1.38 9.34
C SER A 5 -0.08 1.52 8.07
N VAL A 6 0.91 2.42 8.10
CA VAL A 6 1.72 2.79 6.93
C VAL A 6 3.15 2.31 7.13
N THR A 7 3.67 1.57 6.15
CA THR A 7 5.08 1.20 6.05
C THR A 7 5.84 2.17 5.13
N SER A 8 7.15 2.19 5.26
CA SER A 8 8.00 3.09 4.49
C SER A 8 8.83 2.34 3.46
N PHE A 9 8.86 2.85 2.23
CA PHE A 9 9.84 2.45 1.23
C PHE A 9 10.72 3.63 0.81
N SER A 10 11.89 3.27 0.29
CA SER A 10 12.93 4.19 -0.19
C SER A 10 12.82 4.42 -1.71
N PRO A 11 13.58 5.36 -2.28
CA PRO A 11 13.52 5.67 -3.71
C PRO A 11 13.82 4.51 -4.65
N ASP A 12 14.43 3.43 -4.15
CA ASP A 12 14.70 2.19 -4.89
C ASP A 12 13.49 1.23 -4.92
N TYR A 13 12.32 1.64 -4.43
CA TYR A 13 11.10 0.84 -4.28
C TYR A 13 11.24 -0.36 -3.32
N LEU A 14 12.29 -0.37 -2.53
CA LEU A 14 12.56 -1.40 -1.52
C LEU A 14 12.22 -0.87 -0.11
N PRO A 15 12.04 -1.75 0.88
CA PRO A 15 11.80 -1.33 2.26
C PRO A 15 12.87 -0.35 2.75
N ALA A 16 12.48 0.72 3.41
CA ALA A 16 13.41 1.56 4.15
C ALA A 16 14.01 0.75 5.30
N TYR A 17 15.31 0.95 5.59
CA TYR A 17 16.02 0.12 6.58
C TYR A 17 15.37 0.11 7.97
N TYR A 18 14.65 1.16 8.31
CA TYR A 18 14.01 1.37 9.61
C TYR A 18 12.55 0.92 9.66
N THR A 19 11.95 0.58 8.50
CA THR A 19 10.51 0.31 8.49
C THR A 19 10.16 -0.97 9.22
N ASN A 20 9.15 -0.89 10.08
CA ASN A 20 8.50 -2.08 10.59
C ASN A 20 7.65 -2.72 9.49
N TYR A 21 7.43 -4.01 9.59
CA TYR A 21 6.65 -4.81 8.66
C TYR A 21 5.91 -5.91 9.41
N GLY A 22 4.88 -6.45 8.78
CA GLY A 22 4.10 -7.53 9.36
C GLY A 22 2.65 -7.54 8.90
N PRO A 23 1.87 -8.53 9.34
CA PRO A 23 0.50 -8.73 8.89
C PRO A 23 -0.47 -7.62 9.31
N GLY A 24 -0.08 -6.75 10.25
CA GLY A 24 -0.85 -5.58 10.67
C GLY A 24 -0.65 -4.35 9.79
N CYS A 25 0.31 -4.38 8.86
CA CYS A 25 0.55 -3.26 7.95
C CYS A 25 -0.48 -3.23 6.83
N ASN A 26 -0.95 -2.03 6.48
CA ASN A 26 -2.04 -1.87 5.53
C ASN A 26 -1.58 -1.37 4.16
N ILE A 27 -0.65 -0.41 4.11
CA ILE A 27 -0.23 0.26 2.89
C ILE A 27 1.20 0.75 3.02
N SER A 28 1.91 0.89 1.91
CA SER A 28 3.26 1.47 1.85
C SER A 28 3.24 2.84 1.21
N ALA A 29 4.15 3.73 1.66
CA ALA A 29 4.34 5.03 1.04
C ALA A 29 5.81 5.49 1.10
N PRO A 30 6.23 6.49 0.29
CA PRO A 30 7.57 7.05 0.35
C PRO A 30 7.86 7.65 1.72
N GLY A 31 8.87 7.14 2.41
CA GLY A 31 9.32 7.71 3.68
C GLY A 31 10.79 8.13 3.67
N GLY A 32 11.48 7.88 2.53
CA GLY A 32 12.88 8.16 2.38
C GLY A 32 13.79 7.12 3.05
N ASP A 33 15.06 7.12 2.69
CA ASP A 33 16.09 6.27 3.29
C ASP A 33 17.47 6.80 2.92
N TYR A 34 18.06 7.68 3.74
CA TYR A 34 19.39 8.21 3.48
C TYR A 34 20.49 7.14 3.63
N LYS A 35 20.18 6.02 4.29
CA LYS A 35 21.12 4.91 4.49
C LYS A 35 21.37 4.05 3.26
N ILE A 36 20.71 4.30 2.14
CA ILE A 36 21.02 3.64 0.86
C ILE A 36 22.39 4.03 0.31
N SER A 37 23.04 5.06 0.87
CA SER A 37 24.39 5.51 0.49
C SER A 37 25.31 5.56 1.72
N ALA A 38 26.58 5.20 1.53
CA ALA A 38 27.64 5.42 2.52
C ALA A 38 27.92 6.93 2.74
N ASP A 39 27.64 7.76 1.74
CA ASP A 39 27.78 9.21 1.78
C ASP A 39 26.50 9.83 2.38
N ALA A 40 26.59 10.22 3.65
CA ALA A 40 25.48 10.86 4.37
C ALA A 40 25.08 12.25 3.78
N ALA A 41 25.90 12.85 2.92
CA ALA A 41 25.56 14.13 2.28
C ALA A 41 24.56 13.97 1.13
N LYS A 42 24.22 12.75 0.73
CA LYS A 42 23.20 12.48 -0.31
C LYS A 42 21.80 12.44 0.29
N THR A 43 21.23 13.62 0.54
CA THR A 43 19.91 13.80 1.17
C THR A 43 18.73 13.60 0.22
N TYR A 44 18.95 13.48 -1.10
CA TYR A 44 17.85 13.28 -2.07
C TYR A 44 17.17 11.91 -1.98
N ALA A 45 17.64 11.03 -1.12
CA ALA A 45 16.94 9.80 -0.76
C ALA A 45 15.93 9.99 0.36
N GLU A 46 15.79 11.19 0.90
CA GLU A 46 14.85 11.58 1.94
C GLU A 46 13.68 12.37 1.34
N VAL A 47 12.67 12.62 2.16
CA VAL A 47 11.49 13.39 1.78
C VAL A 47 11.74 14.87 2.05
N LEU A 48 11.69 15.70 0.99
CA LEU A 48 11.73 17.15 1.09
C LEU A 48 10.35 17.69 1.47
N SER A 49 10.28 18.54 2.50
CA SER A 49 9.06 19.21 2.89
C SER A 49 9.36 20.59 3.51
N THR A 50 8.30 21.36 3.75
CA THR A 50 8.39 22.62 4.48
C THR A 50 8.71 22.36 5.95
N VAL A 51 9.53 23.23 6.53
CA VAL A 51 9.91 23.22 7.95
C VAL A 51 9.77 24.63 8.51
N PRO A 52 9.55 24.78 9.83
CA PRO A 52 9.59 26.10 10.46
C PRO A 52 11.01 26.67 10.37
N SER A 53 11.15 27.85 9.76
CA SER A 53 12.44 28.54 9.60
C SER A 53 13.09 28.95 10.93
N GLU A 54 12.30 29.01 11.99
CA GLU A 54 12.75 29.34 13.34
C GLU A 54 13.54 28.22 14.02
N LEU A 55 13.48 26.99 13.48
CA LEU A 55 14.24 25.87 14.02
C LEU A 55 15.71 26.03 13.68
N SER A 56 16.57 26.05 14.68
CA SER A 56 18.02 26.26 14.54
C SER A 56 18.70 25.20 13.67
N GLU A 57 18.17 23.99 13.65
CA GLU A 57 18.72 22.88 12.85
C GLU A 57 18.61 23.10 11.33
N TYR A 58 17.73 23.98 10.88
CA TYR A 58 17.53 24.31 9.47
C TYR A 58 18.17 25.63 9.04
N ASN A 59 18.89 26.32 9.94
CA ASN A 59 19.62 27.58 9.67
C ASN A 59 18.78 28.64 8.93
N GLY A 60 17.50 28.78 9.26
CA GLY A 60 16.58 29.71 8.62
C GLY A 60 16.04 29.25 7.26
N ALA A 61 16.25 27.99 6.87
CA ALA A 61 15.63 27.46 5.66
C ALA A 61 14.15 27.13 5.88
N ASP A 62 13.34 27.36 4.83
CA ASP A 62 11.92 27.03 4.83
C ASP A 62 11.63 25.57 4.43
N TYR A 63 12.65 24.85 4.01
CA TYR A 63 12.58 23.47 3.53
C TYR A 63 13.67 22.62 4.15
N GLY A 64 13.33 21.38 4.45
CA GLY A 64 14.27 20.39 5.00
C GLY A 64 13.98 18.99 4.48
N PHE A 65 14.98 18.14 4.59
CA PHE A 65 14.90 16.74 4.25
C PHE A 65 14.74 15.90 5.51
N MET A 66 13.79 14.96 5.48
CA MET A 66 13.55 14.02 6.58
C MET A 66 13.25 12.62 6.05
N GLN A 67 13.47 11.61 6.88
CA GLN A 67 13.05 10.26 6.62
C GLN A 67 12.24 9.69 7.77
N GLY A 68 11.41 8.71 7.49
CA GLY A 68 10.64 7.99 8.51
C GLY A 68 9.28 7.53 8.01
N THR A 69 8.68 6.59 8.74
CA THR A 69 7.25 6.27 8.57
C THR A 69 6.37 7.49 8.87
N SER A 70 6.90 8.46 9.66
CA SER A 70 6.27 9.77 9.89
C SER A 70 6.16 10.61 8.61
N MET A 71 7.04 10.39 7.61
CA MET A 71 6.98 11.02 6.28
C MET A 71 6.14 10.18 5.32
N ALA A 72 6.13 8.88 5.47
CA ALA A 72 5.28 7.99 4.67
C ALA A 72 3.77 8.19 4.98
N CYS A 73 3.43 8.35 6.24
CA CYS A 73 2.03 8.52 6.68
C CYS A 73 1.32 9.71 6.02
N PRO A 74 1.87 10.94 6.00
CA PRO A 74 1.22 12.07 5.35
C PRO A 74 1.09 11.93 3.83
N HIS A 75 1.94 11.15 3.15
CA HIS A 75 1.72 10.83 1.74
C HIS A 75 0.40 10.06 1.56
N VAL A 76 0.14 9.06 2.39
CA VAL A 76 -1.14 8.32 2.35
C VAL A 76 -2.31 9.25 2.67
N SER A 77 -2.18 10.09 3.69
CA SER A 77 -3.22 11.05 4.07
C SER A 77 -3.50 12.07 2.96
N GLY A 78 -2.45 12.57 2.30
CA GLY A 78 -2.56 13.49 1.16
C GLY A 78 -3.26 12.86 -0.04
N VAL A 79 -2.90 11.61 -0.39
CA VAL A 79 -3.55 10.87 -1.48
C VAL A 79 -5.01 10.57 -1.14
N ALA A 80 -5.31 10.21 0.10
CA ALA A 80 -6.68 9.99 0.56
C ALA A 80 -7.50 11.30 0.49
N ALA A 81 -6.95 12.41 0.96
CA ALA A 81 -7.59 13.74 0.88
C ALA A 81 -7.87 14.15 -0.57
N LEU A 82 -6.91 13.92 -1.47
CA LEU A 82 -7.07 14.16 -2.90
C LEU A 82 -8.21 13.34 -3.49
N GLY A 83 -8.27 12.04 -3.16
CA GLY A 83 -9.34 11.14 -3.60
C GLY A 83 -10.72 11.56 -3.10
N LEU A 84 -10.83 11.94 -1.82
CA LEU A 84 -12.09 12.44 -1.24
C LEU A 84 -12.51 13.80 -1.83
N SER A 85 -11.56 14.71 -2.06
CA SER A 85 -11.83 15.98 -2.72
C SER A 85 -12.37 15.77 -4.14
N TYR A 86 -11.79 14.80 -4.87
CA TYR A 86 -12.26 14.46 -6.20
C TYR A 86 -13.62 13.78 -6.17
N ALA A 87 -13.88 12.90 -5.21
CA ALA A 87 -15.19 12.30 -4.98
C ALA A 87 -16.25 13.36 -4.74
N ALA A 88 -15.96 14.36 -3.89
CA ALA A 88 -16.86 15.47 -3.61
C ALA A 88 -17.15 16.30 -4.88
N LYS A 89 -16.14 16.57 -5.72
CA LYS A 89 -16.31 17.25 -7.01
C LYS A 89 -17.24 16.48 -7.94
N LEU A 90 -17.17 15.15 -7.91
CA LEU A 90 -18.02 14.25 -8.70
C LEU A 90 -19.36 13.93 -8.00
N ARG A 91 -19.62 14.55 -6.83
CA ARG A 91 -20.80 14.28 -5.99
C ARG A 91 -20.96 12.80 -5.62
N ARG A 92 -19.85 12.13 -5.38
CA ARG A 92 -19.80 10.75 -4.91
C ARG A 92 -19.57 10.71 -3.41
N HIS A 93 -20.28 9.83 -2.73
CA HIS A 93 -20.15 9.60 -1.31
C HIS A 93 -19.59 8.19 -1.07
N PHE A 94 -18.62 8.10 -0.18
CA PHE A 94 -18.06 6.85 0.33
C PHE A 94 -18.20 6.85 1.85
N THR A 95 -18.55 5.71 2.41
CA THR A 95 -18.30 5.48 3.84
C THR A 95 -16.81 5.37 4.09
N ALA A 96 -16.37 5.51 5.34
CA ALA A 96 -14.95 5.37 5.70
C ALA A 96 -14.39 4.00 5.28
N ASP A 97 -15.17 2.93 5.45
CA ASP A 97 -14.74 1.58 5.08
C ASP A 97 -14.67 1.38 3.56
N GLU A 98 -15.64 1.92 2.82
CA GLU A 98 -15.62 1.87 1.35
C GLU A 98 -14.42 2.61 0.79
N PHE A 99 -14.13 3.80 1.30
CA PHE A 99 -13.00 4.59 0.83
C PHE A 99 -11.65 3.96 1.21
N LYS A 100 -11.55 3.43 2.42
CA LYS A 100 -10.38 2.70 2.89
C LYS A 100 -10.11 1.45 2.03
N ALA A 101 -11.16 0.69 1.70
CA ALA A 101 -11.04 -0.44 0.78
C ALA A 101 -10.52 0.02 -0.58
N LEU A 102 -11.11 1.07 -1.15
CA LEU A 102 -10.70 1.63 -2.43
C LEU A 102 -9.22 2.07 -2.44
N LEU A 103 -8.77 2.72 -1.36
CA LEU A 103 -7.38 3.15 -1.20
C LEU A 103 -6.43 1.95 -1.23
N TYR A 104 -6.78 0.83 -0.57
CA TYR A 104 -5.95 -0.38 -0.55
C TYR A 104 -5.95 -1.12 -1.89
N GLU A 105 -7.07 -1.16 -2.58
CA GLU A 105 -7.23 -1.83 -3.86
C GLU A 105 -6.48 -1.13 -4.99
N THR A 106 -6.29 0.18 -4.86
CA THR A 106 -5.66 0.99 -5.90
C THR A 106 -4.15 1.15 -5.73
N THR A 107 -3.53 0.42 -4.81
CA THR A 107 -2.07 0.42 -4.62
C THR A 107 -1.35 -0.20 -5.82
N THR A 108 -0.08 0.16 -5.98
CA THR A 108 0.84 -0.54 -6.89
C THR A 108 1.51 -1.68 -6.12
N PRO A 109 1.42 -2.95 -6.58
CA PRO A 109 2.10 -4.06 -5.93
C PRO A 109 3.61 -3.84 -5.87
N ILE A 110 4.21 -4.20 -4.73
CA ILE A 110 5.66 -4.09 -4.50
C ILE A 110 6.31 -5.43 -4.15
N ASP A 111 5.52 -6.47 -3.90
CA ASP A 111 6.02 -7.77 -3.45
C ASP A 111 6.93 -8.47 -4.47
N ASP A 112 6.78 -8.15 -5.76
CA ASP A 112 7.63 -8.71 -6.82
C ASP A 112 9.09 -8.24 -6.71
N TYR A 113 9.33 -7.10 -6.06
CA TYR A 113 10.67 -6.57 -5.80
C TYR A 113 11.30 -7.15 -4.52
N MET A 114 10.52 -7.90 -3.70
CA MET A 114 10.96 -8.44 -2.42
C MET A 114 11.69 -9.77 -2.58
N SER A 115 12.84 -9.73 -3.27
CA SER A 115 13.74 -10.88 -3.45
C SER A 115 15.21 -10.45 -3.31
N GLY A 116 16.06 -11.36 -2.82
CA GLY A 116 17.47 -11.07 -2.60
C GLY A 116 17.74 -10.21 -1.36
N MET A 117 18.74 -9.36 -1.45
CA MET A 117 19.28 -8.56 -0.34
C MET A 117 19.33 -7.09 -0.74
N LYS A 118 18.97 -6.19 0.18
CA LYS A 118 19.21 -4.75 0.08
C LYS A 118 20.40 -4.37 0.95
N LEU A 119 21.34 -3.60 0.42
CA LEU A 119 22.40 -2.98 1.20
C LEU A 119 21.87 -1.67 1.83
N TYR A 120 22.26 -1.45 3.09
CA TYR A 120 22.13 -0.16 3.74
C TYR A 120 23.37 0.10 4.61
N TYR A 121 23.60 1.33 5.00
CA TYR A 121 24.81 1.71 5.73
C TYR A 121 24.47 2.17 7.14
N ARG A 122 25.14 1.61 8.13
CA ARG A 122 24.97 1.96 9.53
C ARG A 122 26.28 2.48 10.11
N TYR A 123 26.23 3.60 10.80
CA TYR A 123 27.38 4.08 11.55
C TYR A 123 27.69 3.13 12.72
N VAL A 124 28.92 2.66 12.77
CA VAL A 124 29.44 1.80 13.86
C VAL A 124 30.49 2.60 14.62
N ALA A 125 30.16 2.97 15.85
CA ALA A 125 30.98 3.87 16.67
C ALA A 125 32.41 3.36 16.88
N ASP A 126 32.57 2.06 17.11
CA ASP A 126 33.89 1.44 17.36
C ASP A 126 34.82 1.50 16.12
N VAL A 127 34.25 1.66 14.93
CA VAL A 127 34.99 1.76 13.66
C VAL A 127 35.10 3.20 13.18
N GLY A 128 34.22 4.09 13.67
CA GLY A 128 34.15 5.48 13.26
C GLY A 128 33.66 5.71 11.82
N LEU A 129 33.12 4.69 11.17
CA LEU A 129 32.69 4.71 9.77
C LEU A 129 31.33 4.06 9.58
N ASN A 130 30.65 4.44 8.48
CA ASN A 130 29.46 3.72 8.02
C ASN A 130 29.85 2.35 7.47
N GLN A 131 29.25 1.30 8.01
CA GLN A 131 29.46 -0.08 7.59
C GLN A 131 28.27 -0.57 6.77
N PRO A 132 28.51 -1.35 5.69
CA PRO A 132 27.44 -1.97 4.93
C PRO A 132 26.73 -3.05 5.77
N MET A 133 25.42 -2.96 5.81
CA MET A 133 24.53 -3.92 6.42
C MET A 133 23.59 -4.47 5.36
N GLN A 134 22.95 -5.61 5.64
CA GLN A 134 22.05 -6.25 4.69
C GLN A 134 20.66 -6.47 5.27
N LEU A 135 19.64 -6.19 4.45
CA LEU A 135 18.26 -6.59 4.70
C LEU A 135 17.92 -7.77 3.79
N THR A 136 17.38 -8.83 4.37
CA THR A 136 16.82 -9.95 3.61
C THR A 136 15.43 -9.56 3.13
N LEU A 137 15.27 -9.25 1.84
CA LEU A 137 14.03 -8.73 1.28
C LEU A 137 12.87 -9.72 1.37
N ALA A 138 13.15 -11.01 1.32
CA ALA A 138 12.12 -12.04 1.48
C ALA A 138 11.32 -11.93 2.79
N ASN A 139 11.90 -11.36 3.85
CA ASN A 139 11.20 -11.13 5.12
C ASN A 139 10.07 -10.09 5.00
N TYR A 140 10.18 -9.19 4.04
CA TYR A 140 9.22 -8.11 3.79
C TYR A 140 8.09 -8.50 2.84
N ARG A 141 8.29 -9.58 2.09
CA ARG A 141 7.31 -10.05 1.11
C ARG A 141 5.98 -10.34 1.77
N ASN A 142 4.90 -9.78 1.22
CA ASN A 142 3.54 -9.85 1.78
C ASN A 142 3.41 -9.27 3.21
N GLN A 143 4.35 -8.44 3.64
CA GLN A 143 4.37 -7.87 4.99
C GLN A 143 4.35 -6.33 5.00
N MET A 144 4.38 -5.70 3.81
CA MET A 144 4.47 -4.25 3.65
C MET A 144 3.10 -3.57 3.40
N GLY A 145 1.99 -4.27 3.63
CA GLY A 145 0.66 -3.80 3.28
C GLY A 145 0.23 -4.23 1.89
N THR A 146 -0.79 -3.59 1.31
CA THR A 146 -1.35 -3.95 -0.01
C THR A 146 -0.46 -3.51 -1.17
N GLY A 147 0.52 -2.65 -0.90
CA GLY A 147 1.44 -2.12 -1.88
C GLY A 147 1.67 -0.62 -1.71
N GLN A 148 2.32 -0.01 -2.67
CA GLN A 148 2.62 1.42 -2.70
C GLN A 148 1.35 2.23 -2.99
N VAL A 149 1.10 3.29 -2.21
CA VAL A 149 0.03 4.25 -2.47
C VAL A 149 0.15 4.83 -3.88
N ASN A 150 -0.98 4.91 -4.60
CA ASN A 150 -1.01 5.39 -5.99
C ASN A 150 -2.19 6.35 -6.21
N ALA A 151 -1.89 7.64 -6.28
CA ALA A 151 -2.89 8.68 -6.46
C ALA A 151 -3.65 8.56 -7.80
N ALA A 152 -2.95 8.24 -8.88
CA ALA A 152 -3.58 8.15 -10.21
C ALA A 152 -4.59 7.00 -10.27
N ARG A 153 -4.24 5.84 -9.70
CA ARG A 153 -5.14 4.68 -9.65
C ARG A 153 -6.34 4.98 -8.76
N LEU A 154 -6.12 5.62 -7.60
CA LEU A 154 -7.21 6.03 -6.71
C LEU A 154 -8.17 7.00 -7.40
N LEU A 155 -7.68 8.04 -8.06
CA LEU A 155 -8.52 9.01 -8.77
C LEU A 155 -9.31 8.35 -9.91
N ASN A 156 -8.69 7.45 -10.66
CA ASN A 156 -9.39 6.68 -11.68
C ASN A 156 -10.51 5.82 -11.08
N ALA A 157 -10.27 5.16 -9.96
CA ALA A 157 -11.26 4.37 -9.26
C ALA A 157 -12.41 5.24 -8.70
N VAL A 158 -12.08 6.40 -8.14
CA VAL A 158 -13.07 7.37 -7.66
C VAL A 158 -13.92 7.92 -8.83
N SER A 159 -13.35 8.19 -9.99
CA SER A 159 -14.07 8.76 -11.12
C SER A 159 -15.10 7.80 -11.70
N GLY A 160 -14.88 6.49 -11.60
CA GLY A 160 -15.68 5.49 -12.30
C GLY A 160 -15.60 5.62 -13.84
N ASN A 161 -14.79 6.54 -14.34
CA ASN A 161 -14.50 6.73 -15.75
C ASN A 161 -13.23 5.95 -16.08
N GLY A 162 -13.37 4.62 -16.15
CA GLY A 162 -12.21 3.80 -16.30
C GLY A 162 -11.66 3.81 -17.72
N LYS A 163 -10.52 4.41 -17.93
CA LYS A 163 -9.50 3.64 -18.61
C LYS A 163 -9.33 2.38 -17.77
N GLN A 164 -9.44 1.20 -18.37
CA GLN A 164 -9.35 -0.10 -17.72
C GLN A 164 -8.19 -0.13 -16.72
N VAL A 165 -8.52 0.07 -15.46
CA VAL A 165 -7.61 -0.25 -14.38
C VAL A 165 -7.88 -1.71 -14.09
N SER A 166 -6.91 -2.59 -14.32
CA SER A 166 -7.05 -4.01 -13.97
C SER A 166 -7.45 -4.13 -12.51
N PHE A 167 -8.37 -5.06 -12.22
CA PHE A 167 -8.80 -5.31 -10.84
C PHE A 167 -7.58 -5.65 -9.98
N PRO A 168 -7.40 -5.00 -8.81
CA PRO A 168 -6.16 -5.13 -8.04
C PRO A 168 -6.07 -6.47 -7.33
N ASN A 169 -4.85 -6.86 -6.98
CA ASN A 169 -4.63 -7.93 -6.03
C ASN A 169 -5.20 -7.56 -4.65
N LEU A 170 -5.81 -8.52 -3.97
CA LEU A 170 -6.41 -8.35 -2.65
C LEU A 170 -5.54 -9.01 -1.58
N TYR A 171 -5.36 -8.30 -0.47
CA TYR A 171 -4.59 -8.76 0.69
C TYR A 171 -5.49 -8.77 1.92
N ILE A 172 -5.59 -9.90 2.59
CA ILE A 172 -6.56 -10.13 3.65
C ILE A 172 -5.85 -10.79 4.84
N SER A 173 -6.12 -10.34 6.06
CA SER A 173 -5.70 -11.05 7.26
C SER A 173 -6.55 -12.31 7.45
N LEU A 174 -5.93 -13.39 7.94
CA LEU A 174 -6.60 -14.66 8.21
C LEU A 174 -7.86 -14.46 9.07
N GLY A 175 -8.97 -15.04 8.64
CA GLY A 175 -10.27 -14.94 9.30
C GLY A 175 -10.99 -13.59 9.12
N LYS A 176 -10.41 -12.64 8.38
CA LYS A 176 -11.02 -11.34 8.08
C LYS A 176 -11.64 -11.31 6.69
N GLU A 177 -12.37 -10.23 6.44
CA GLU A 177 -13.00 -9.94 5.15
C GLU A 177 -12.47 -8.63 4.59
N VAL A 178 -12.41 -8.55 3.27
CA VAL A 178 -12.19 -7.32 2.50
C VAL A 178 -13.36 -7.14 1.55
N LYS A 179 -13.77 -5.89 1.34
CA LYS A 179 -14.84 -5.53 0.41
C LYS A 179 -14.27 -4.67 -0.71
N ALA A 180 -14.68 -4.97 -1.93
CA ALA A 180 -14.29 -4.24 -3.14
C ALA A 180 -15.52 -3.84 -3.93
N ILE A 181 -15.38 -2.81 -4.76
CA ILE A 181 -16.44 -2.35 -5.67
C ILE A 181 -15.96 -2.60 -7.10
N PRO A 182 -16.35 -3.72 -7.73
CA PRO A 182 -15.92 -4.05 -9.08
C PRO A 182 -16.22 -2.98 -10.11
N ALA A 183 -17.32 -2.28 -9.95
CA ALA A 183 -17.74 -1.19 -10.85
C ALA A 183 -16.64 -0.14 -11.12
N ASN A 184 -15.72 0.06 -10.20
CA ASN A 184 -14.62 1.02 -10.34
C ASN A 184 -13.54 0.59 -11.34
N TYR A 185 -13.58 -0.66 -11.80
CA TYR A 185 -12.55 -1.26 -12.65
C TYR A 185 -13.05 -1.69 -14.02
N PHE A 186 -14.34 -1.52 -14.27
CA PHE A 186 -14.99 -1.89 -15.54
C PHE A 186 -15.65 -0.69 -16.19
N LEU A 187 -15.53 -0.55 -17.49
CA LEU A 187 -16.16 0.53 -18.22
C LEU A 187 -17.69 0.44 -18.13
N GLY A 188 -18.32 1.51 -17.61
CA GLY A 188 -19.77 1.53 -17.35
C GLY A 188 -20.18 0.61 -16.20
N GLY A 189 -19.28 0.37 -15.27
CA GLY A 189 -19.40 -0.60 -14.19
C GLY A 189 -20.62 -0.46 -13.29
N GLU A 190 -21.16 0.75 -13.13
CA GLU A 190 -22.35 1.01 -12.26
C GLU A 190 -23.62 0.29 -12.74
N THR A 191 -23.69 -0.05 -14.02
CA THR A 191 -24.86 -0.74 -14.63
C THR A 191 -24.61 -2.23 -14.84
N LEU A 192 -23.43 -2.74 -14.48
CA LEU A 192 -23.04 -4.12 -14.70
C LEU A 192 -23.28 -4.98 -13.47
N THR A 193 -23.55 -6.26 -13.70
CA THR A 193 -23.48 -7.29 -12.65
C THR A 193 -22.17 -8.08 -12.82
N TYR A 194 -21.73 -8.73 -11.74
CA TYR A 194 -20.43 -9.38 -11.69
C TYR A 194 -20.54 -10.78 -11.12
N THR A 195 -19.69 -11.66 -11.64
CA THR A 195 -19.45 -12.98 -11.09
C THR A 195 -17.98 -13.09 -10.68
N VAL A 196 -17.70 -13.79 -9.59
CA VAL A 196 -16.35 -14.02 -9.08
C VAL A 196 -16.06 -15.52 -9.05
N SER A 197 -14.85 -15.89 -9.44
CA SER A 197 -14.34 -17.26 -9.34
C SER A 197 -13.01 -17.26 -8.60
N ILE A 198 -12.80 -18.25 -7.75
CA ILE A 198 -11.57 -18.46 -6.96
C ILE A 198 -11.03 -19.84 -7.28
N ALA A 199 -9.73 -19.92 -7.59
CA ALA A 199 -9.08 -21.18 -7.97
C ALA A 199 -8.92 -22.14 -6.78
N ASP A 200 -8.58 -21.63 -5.59
CA ASP A 200 -8.47 -22.41 -4.37
C ASP A 200 -9.36 -21.82 -3.27
N THR A 201 -10.52 -22.44 -3.11
CA THR A 201 -11.52 -22.05 -2.10
C THR A 201 -11.13 -22.41 -0.67
N ALA A 202 -10.08 -23.22 -0.47
CA ALA A 202 -9.53 -23.47 0.85
C ALA A 202 -8.72 -22.26 1.37
N VAL A 203 -8.14 -21.43 0.48
CA VAL A 203 -7.39 -20.24 0.84
C VAL A 203 -8.35 -19.07 1.10
N ALA A 204 -9.31 -18.84 0.23
CA ALA A 204 -10.27 -17.75 0.36
C ALA A 204 -11.62 -18.11 -0.28
N THR A 205 -12.69 -17.49 0.20
CA THR A 205 -14.01 -17.50 -0.45
C THR A 205 -14.41 -16.11 -0.83
N ALA A 206 -15.27 -15.99 -1.85
CA ALA A 206 -15.81 -14.71 -2.29
C ALA A 206 -17.29 -14.82 -2.61
N SER A 207 -18.01 -13.74 -2.38
CA SER A 207 -19.42 -13.58 -2.75
C SER A 207 -19.67 -12.19 -3.30
N MET A 208 -20.65 -12.08 -4.18
CA MET A 208 -21.20 -10.81 -4.63
C MET A 208 -22.47 -10.49 -3.83
N GLU A 209 -22.49 -9.33 -3.21
CA GLU A 209 -23.67 -8.78 -2.53
C GLU A 209 -24.09 -7.50 -3.27
N GLY A 210 -24.97 -7.65 -4.24
CA GLY A 210 -25.30 -6.57 -5.16
C GLY A 210 -24.06 -6.15 -5.96
N ALA A 211 -23.65 -4.89 -5.82
CA ALA A 211 -22.48 -4.34 -6.51
C ALA A 211 -21.16 -4.52 -5.73
N LYS A 212 -21.18 -5.14 -4.55
CA LYS A 212 -20.00 -5.31 -3.68
C LYS A 212 -19.48 -6.73 -3.74
N LEU A 213 -18.17 -6.86 -3.99
CA LEU A 213 -17.42 -8.09 -3.80
C LEU A 213 -17.00 -8.18 -2.34
N THR A 214 -17.35 -9.27 -1.66
CA THR A 214 -16.84 -9.60 -0.31
C THR A 214 -15.95 -10.83 -0.44
N VAL A 215 -14.71 -10.71 0.03
CA VAL A 215 -13.72 -11.82 0.04
C VAL A 215 -13.29 -12.10 1.46
N LYS A 216 -13.33 -13.38 1.86
CA LYS A 216 -12.96 -13.86 3.20
C LYS A 216 -11.71 -14.73 3.13
N GLY A 217 -10.71 -14.41 3.94
CA GLY A 217 -9.49 -15.21 4.06
C GLY A 217 -9.66 -16.38 5.02
N LEU A 218 -9.47 -17.62 4.54
CA LEU A 218 -9.69 -18.86 5.31
C LEU A 218 -8.40 -19.54 5.74
N LYS A 219 -7.35 -19.49 4.91
CA LYS A 219 -6.06 -20.12 5.16
C LYS A 219 -4.96 -19.24 4.61
N ALA A 220 -3.85 -19.09 5.35
CA ALA A 220 -2.69 -18.35 4.89
C ALA A 220 -2.14 -18.94 3.58
N GLY A 221 -1.93 -18.08 2.58
CA GLY A 221 -1.50 -18.47 1.24
C GLY A 221 -1.99 -17.50 0.18
N THR A 222 -1.70 -17.80 -1.07
CA THR A 222 -2.15 -17.01 -2.23
C THR A 222 -2.94 -17.90 -3.17
N THR A 223 -4.08 -17.40 -3.65
CA THR A 223 -4.90 -18.04 -4.68
C THR A 223 -5.18 -17.07 -5.82
N ARG A 224 -5.35 -17.60 -7.03
CA ARG A 224 -5.84 -16.82 -8.18
C ARG A 224 -7.35 -16.66 -8.09
N ALA A 225 -7.82 -15.52 -8.55
CA ALA A 225 -9.23 -15.22 -8.70
C ALA A 225 -9.49 -14.51 -10.02
N SER A 226 -10.72 -14.55 -10.48
CA SER A 226 -11.19 -13.76 -11.59
C SER A 226 -12.54 -13.13 -11.27
N ILE A 227 -12.77 -11.95 -11.81
CA ILE A 227 -14.05 -11.27 -11.78
C ILE A 227 -14.50 -10.97 -13.20
N THR A 228 -15.73 -11.34 -13.53
CA THR A 228 -16.29 -11.22 -14.87
C THR A 228 -17.55 -10.37 -14.81
N SER A 229 -17.62 -9.36 -15.66
CA SER A 229 -18.80 -8.51 -15.80
C SER A 229 -19.87 -9.18 -16.66
N SER A 230 -21.11 -8.71 -16.57
CA SER A 230 -22.23 -9.16 -17.42
C SER A 230 -22.03 -8.92 -18.92
N LYS A 231 -21.03 -8.11 -19.31
CA LYS A 231 -20.59 -7.92 -20.71
C LYS A 231 -19.49 -8.89 -21.13
N GLY A 232 -19.05 -9.81 -20.25
CA GLY A 232 -18.03 -10.80 -20.56
C GLY A 232 -16.58 -10.33 -20.35
N GLU A 233 -16.35 -9.08 -19.95
CA GLU A 233 -15.01 -8.61 -19.60
C GLU A 233 -14.54 -9.29 -18.30
N THR A 234 -13.31 -9.82 -18.30
CA THR A 234 -12.76 -10.56 -17.17
C THR A 234 -11.43 -9.96 -16.71
N HIS A 235 -11.32 -9.69 -15.42
CA HIS A 235 -10.07 -9.31 -14.75
C HIS A 235 -9.58 -10.44 -13.87
N ASN A 236 -8.30 -10.79 -14.00
CA ASN A 236 -7.62 -11.76 -13.13
C ASN A 236 -6.82 -11.02 -12.06
N PHE A 237 -6.83 -11.54 -10.84
CA PHE A 237 -6.12 -10.98 -9.71
C PHE A 237 -5.72 -12.07 -8.71
N ASN A 238 -4.84 -11.75 -7.79
CA ASN A 238 -4.46 -12.64 -6.71
C ASN A 238 -5.13 -12.21 -5.40
N ILE A 239 -5.49 -13.21 -4.59
CA ILE A 239 -5.91 -13.03 -3.21
C ILE A 239 -4.82 -13.63 -2.34
N THR A 240 -4.18 -12.79 -1.51
CA THR A 240 -3.18 -13.22 -0.55
C THR A 240 -3.73 -13.09 0.86
N VAL A 241 -3.85 -14.23 1.54
CA VAL A 241 -4.28 -14.30 2.94
C VAL A 241 -3.05 -14.38 3.83
N ARG A 242 -2.90 -13.40 4.72
CA ARG A 242 -1.78 -13.29 5.66
C ARG A 242 -2.18 -13.81 7.02
N LYS A 243 -1.24 -14.42 7.76
CA LYS A 243 -1.47 -14.74 9.16
C LYS A 243 -1.80 -13.45 9.91
N SER A 244 -2.83 -13.47 10.75
CA SER A 244 -3.08 -12.34 11.65
C SER A 244 -1.87 -12.16 12.56
N ALA A 245 -1.48 -10.93 12.84
CA ALA A 245 -0.57 -10.66 13.94
C ALA A 245 -1.22 -11.21 15.21
N ASN A 246 -0.56 -12.11 15.91
CA ASN A 246 -0.94 -12.49 17.26
C ASN A 246 -0.82 -11.22 18.09
N GLY A 247 -1.94 -10.55 18.37
CA GLY A 247 -2.19 -9.54 19.39
C GLY A 247 -1.16 -8.43 19.67
N ASN A 248 0.09 -8.62 19.36
CA ASN A 248 1.21 -7.75 19.66
C ASN A 248 1.96 -7.43 18.36
N GLY A 249 1.35 -6.63 17.49
CA GLY A 249 1.99 -6.13 16.27
C GLY A 249 3.17 -5.18 16.51
N TRP A 250 3.76 -5.22 17.69
CA TRP A 250 4.89 -4.41 18.11
C TRP A 250 5.83 -5.26 18.96
N LEU A 251 6.58 -6.12 18.33
CA LEU A 251 7.88 -6.62 18.81
C LEU A 251 8.70 -7.04 17.61
#